data_eac93058abf3636e9a065464eca99858
#
_entry.id   eac93058abf3636e9a065464eca99858
#
_cell.length_a   1.000
_cell.length_b   1.000
_cell.length_c   1.000
_cell.angle_alpha   90.00
_cell.angle_beta   90.00
_cell.angle_gamma   90.00
#
_symmetry.space_group_name_H-M   'P 1'
#
loop_
_entity.id
_entity.type
_entity.pdbx_description
1 polymer ?
#
loop_
_entity_poly.entity_id
_entity_poly.type
_entity_poly.pdbx_seq_one_letter_code
_entity_poly.pdbx_strand_id
1 'polypeptide(L)'
;MAISSRSDLAYSHTALTVKDRERLSELISEWQLLSDISFSDLILWVPRRKDYQSWPEGHIAIAHIRPTTAPTVFAQDVIGQELTWGKNARIDQTLSTGSIIRDSEPEMVGDILIKEETVPVHFEGQTIAVISRHRNAVAMRSGSPLEINYREIAHKVFRMIAEGTFPIQDSIYQAEYAPRVGDGLVRLDALGSSTYASPNARSAISRLGWDNEIEGAQLGAIFDSLQRQQSQPSEESWSSVLSGKTLRRADFDNGNGIVDLLVIPLIESGDRIGSIVLVHDVTELRSRDRALVSKDATIREIHHRVKNNLQTVSALLRLQSRRVEDPVASAALAEAVRRVASIAIVHETLSTSSAESVLFDEVYDRIVHNAIELSPRPITPEKLGEFGILDSQVATPLALVVTELIHNALEHGLAESGDLVRVEVSRSESTYTIKVIDNGIGLPVGFDWDKSSNLGLQIVRTLTENELKGSIALARVNNETVASIVFKV
;
A
#
# COMPACT_ATOMS: atom_id res chain seq x y z
N MET A 1 -0.69 -15.12 0.87
CA MET A 1 -1.27 -15.86 2.01
C MET A 1 -1.45 -17.38 1.81
N ALA A 2 -1.16 -17.95 0.63
CA ALA A 2 -1.23 -19.41 0.43
C ALA A 2 0.10 -20.15 0.70
N ILE A 3 1.20 -19.42 0.93
CA ILE A 3 2.54 -19.99 1.12
C ILE A 3 2.74 -20.53 2.55
N SER A 4 2.08 -19.93 3.56
CA SER A 4 2.30 -20.34 4.95
C SER A 4 1.73 -21.71 5.32
N SER A 5 0.59 -22.14 4.76
CA SER A 5 -0.04 -23.40 5.16
C SER A 5 0.60 -24.66 4.55
N ARG A 6 1.22 -24.57 3.34
CA ARG A 6 1.96 -25.67 2.73
C ARG A 6 3.37 -25.84 3.28
N SER A 7 4.05 -24.72 3.58
CA SER A 7 5.35 -24.75 4.25
C SER A 7 5.26 -25.32 5.68
N ASP A 8 4.23 -24.96 6.45
CA ASP A 8 4.05 -25.47 7.81
C ASP A 8 3.84 -27.00 7.84
N LEU A 9 3.13 -27.57 6.86
CA LEU A 9 2.96 -29.01 6.70
C LEU A 9 4.29 -29.71 6.33
N ALA A 10 5.12 -29.08 5.50
CA ALA A 10 6.42 -29.59 5.13
C ALA A 10 7.38 -29.65 6.33
N TYR A 11 7.36 -28.64 7.21
CA TYR A 11 8.17 -28.62 8.43
C TYR A 11 7.75 -29.64 9.50
N SER A 12 6.49 -30.10 9.49
CA SER A 12 6.00 -31.07 10.49
C SER A 12 6.63 -32.48 10.37
N HIS A 13 7.22 -32.80 9.22
CA HIS A 13 7.84 -34.09 8.93
C HIS A 13 9.38 -34.10 8.92
N THR A 14 9.99 -33.02 9.43
CA THR A 14 11.43 -32.81 9.43
C THR A 14 11.98 -32.62 10.84
N ALA A 15 13.26 -32.96 11.06
CA ALA A 15 13.95 -32.74 12.34
C ALA A 15 14.53 -31.31 12.49
N LEU A 16 14.08 -30.35 11.71
CA LEU A 16 14.60 -28.97 11.74
C LEU A 16 14.27 -28.28 13.07
N THR A 17 15.28 -27.67 13.67
CA THR A 17 15.12 -26.79 14.83
C THR A 17 14.43 -25.48 14.44
N VAL A 18 14.04 -24.67 15.45
CA VAL A 18 13.49 -23.33 15.20
C VAL A 18 14.50 -22.45 14.48
N LYS A 19 15.78 -22.49 14.87
CA LYS A 19 16.86 -21.74 14.21
C LYS A 19 17.09 -22.13 12.76
N ASP A 20 17.02 -23.44 12.47
CA ASP A 20 17.14 -23.91 11.07
C ASP A 20 16.02 -23.36 10.19
N ARG A 21 14.79 -23.34 10.74
CA ARG A 21 13.62 -22.80 10.02
C ARG A 21 13.74 -21.31 9.80
N GLU A 22 14.21 -20.55 10.80
CA GLU A 22 14.50 -19.13 10.66
C GLU A 22 15.54 -18.90 9.55
N ARG A 23 16.64 -19.65 9.58
CA ARG A 23 17.69 -19.59 8.54
C ARG A 23 17.16 -19.90 7.14
N LEU A 24 16.32 -20.92 7.00
CA LEU A 24 15.70 -21.24 5.71
C LEU A 24 14.70 -20.17 5.28
N SER A 25 13.97 -19.55 6.19
CA SER A 25 13.09 -18.42 5.88
C SER A 25 13.86 -17.19 5.39
N GLU A 26 15.00 -16.86 6.01
CA GLU A 26 15.91 -15.83 5.52
C GLU A 26 16.42 -16.15 4.12
N LEU A 27 16.82 -17.39 3.85
CA LEU A 27 17.25 -17.82 2.53
C LEU A 27 16.13 -17.72 1.48
N ILE A 28 14.90 -18.09 1.85
CA ILE A 28 13.73 -18.00 0.98
C ILE A 28 13.38 -16.53 0.67
N SER A 29 13.65 -15.59 1.55
CA SER A 29 13.45 -14.16 1.26
C SER A 29 14.35 -13.66 0.13
N GLU A 30 15.53 -14.27 -0.05
CA GLU A 30 16.48 -13.97 -1.13
C GLU A 30 16.28 -14.82 -2.39
N TRP A 31 15.25 -15.64 -2.41
CA TRP A 31 15.05 -16.71 -3.41
C TRP A 31 14.97 -16.16 -4.84
N GLN A 32 14.30 -15.00 -5.03
CA GLN A 32 14.19 -14.37 -6.34
C GLN A 32 15.55 -13.89 -6.87
N LEU A 33 16.35 -13.27 -6.00
CA LEU A 33 17.72 -12.84 -6.35
C LEU A 33 18.52 -14.05 -6.87
N LEU A 34 18.53 -15.15 -6.12
CA LEU A 34 19.28 -16.38 -6.47
C LEU A 34 18.83 -16.99 -7.79
N SER A 35 17.53 -17.05 -8.01
CA SER A 35 16.93 -17.58 -9.23
C SER A 35 17.30 -16.72 -10.44
N ASP A 36 17.16 -15.39 -10.33
CA ASP A 36 17.38 -14.45 -11.42
C ASP A 36 18.85 -14.35 -11.84
N ILE A 37 19.82 -14.29 -10.89
CA ILE A 37 21.25 -14.26 -11.23
C ILE A 37 21.72 -15.59 -11.80
N SER A 38 21.03 -16.68 -11.51
CA SER A 38 21.41 -18.01 -11.95
C SER A 38 20.67 -18.49 -13.20
N PHE A 39 19.67 -17.74 -13.68
CA PHE A 39 18.81 -18.15 -14.80
C PHE A 39 18.21 -19.54 -14.61
N SER A 40 17.77 -19.87 -13.40
CA SER A 40 17.44 -21.25 -13.02
C SER A 40 16.21 -21.29 -12.12
N ASP A 41 15.38 -22.31 -12.33
CA ASP A 41 14.42 -22.73 -11.32
C ASP A 41 15.15 -23.30 -10.11
N LEU A 42 14.76 -22.89 -8.90
CA LEU A 42 15.34 -23.36 -7.65
C LEU A 42 14.29 -24.07 -6.81
N ILE A 43 14.66 -25.24 -6.29
CA ILE A 43 13.84 -26.00 -5.37
C ILE A 43 14.63 -26.25 -4.10
N LEU A 44 14.04 -25.99 -2.94
CA LEU A 44 14.64 -26.23 -1.63
C LEU A 44 14.10 -27.54 -1.06
N TRP A 45 15.00 -28.50 -0.89
CA TRP A 45 14.73 -29.83 -0.36
C TRP A 45 15.18 -29.94 1.08
N VAL A 46 14.31 -30.40 1.96
CA VAL A 46 14.62 -30.66 3.37
C VAL A 46 14.56 -32.16 3.61
N PRO A 47 15.56 -32.73 4.36
CA PRO A 47 15.58 -34.17 4.65
C PRO A 47 14.43 -34.56 5.59
N ARG A 48 13.70 -35.59 5.24
CA ARG A 48 12.68 -36.22 6.09
C ARG A 48 13.37 -37.23 7.00
N ARG A 49 13.42 -36.90 8.29
CA ARG A 49 14.02 -37.74 9.34
C ARG A 49 13.40 -37.39 10.70
N LYS A 50 13.41 -38.39 11.62
CA LYS A 50 12.83 -38.17 12.97
C LYS A 50 13.71 -37.31 13.84
N ASP A 51 15.01 -37.42 13.71
CA ASP A 51 16.02 -36.62 14.44
C ASP A 51 17.28 -36.49 13.56
N TYR A 52 18.22 -35.64 13.99
CA TYR A 52 19.47 -35.42 13.23
C TYR A 52 20.40 -36.62 13.14
N GLN A 53 20.27 -37.60 14.03
CA GLN A 53 21.10 -38.79 14.02
C GLN A 53 20.51 -39.91 13.15
N SER A 54 19.23 -39.85 12.82
CA SER A 54 18.55 -40.79 11.99
C SER A 54 18.89 -40.58 10.50
N TRP A 55 19.06 -41.70 9.77
CA TRP A 55 19.20 -41.63 8.32
C TRP A 55 17.93 -41.12 7.68
N PRO A 56 18.02 -40.21 6.68
CA PRO A 56 16.83 -39.64 6.04
C PRO A 56 16.06 -40.72 5.25
N GLU A 57 14.73 -40.74 5.40
CA GLU A 57 13.83 -41.56 4.59
C GLU A 57 13.69 -40.99 3.16
N GLY A 58 14.02 -39.72 2.97
CA GLY A 58 13.92 -39.01 1.71
C GLY A 58 13.98 -37.51 1.94
N HIS A 59 13.43 -36.77 1.00
CA HIS A 59 13.41 -35.31 1.00
C HIS A 59 12.00 -34.80 0.70
N ILE A 60 11.69 -33.56 1.17
CA ILE A 60 10.47 -32.86 0.82
C ILE A 60 10.82 -31.48 0.29
N ALA A 61 10.16 -31.05 -0.79
CA ALA A 61 10.30 -29.70 -1.34
C ALA A 61 9.51 -28.71 -0.50
N ILE A 62 10.17 -27.70 0.09
CA ILE A 62 9.53 -26.67 0.92
C ILE A 62 9.42 -25.32 0.23
N ALA A 63 10.23 -25.05 -0.78
CA ALA A 63 10.16 -23.85 -1.59
C ALA A 63 10.50 -24.14 -3.05
N HIS A 64 9.88 -23.38 -3.95
CA HIS A 64 10.15 -23.40 -5.39
C HIS A 64 10.01 -21.98 -5.92
N ILE A 65 10.97 -21.55 -6.73
CA ILE A 65 10.95 -20.26 -7.42
C ILE A 65 11.38 -20.41 -8.86
N ARG A 66 10.81 -19.58 -9.71
CA ARG A 66 11.11 -19.50 -11.15
C ARG A 66 11.85 -18.22 -11.46
N PRO A 67 12.85 -18.22 -12.35
CA PRO A 67 13.53 -17.01 -12.75
C PRO A 67 12.60 -16.06 -13.54
N THR A 68 12.77 -14.76 -13.34
CA THR A 68 12.16 -13.73 -14.22
C THR A 68 13.06 -13.41 -15.40
N THR A 69 14.31 -13.84 -15.35
CA THR A 69 15.38 -13.55 -16.33
C THR A 69 15.56 -14.64 -17.39
N ALA A 70 14.89 -15.79 -17.23
CA ALA A 70 14.98 -16.93 -18.15
C ALA A 70 13.66 -17.72 -18.20
N PRO A 71 13.43 -18.54 -19.27
CA PRO A 71 12.30 -19.44 -19.30
C PRO A 71 12.37 -20.47 -18.18
N THR A 72 11.24 -20.73 -17.52
CA THR A 72 11.10 -21.78 -16.50
C THR A 72 11.23 -23.18 -17.08
N VAL A 73 11.73 -24.09 -16.28
CA VAL A 73 11.84 -25.54 -16.58
C VAL A 73 10.59 -26.28 -16.08
N PHE A 74 9.98 -25.82 -15.00
CA PHE A 74 8.84 -26.46 -14.37
C PHE A 74 7.55 -25.69 -14.61
N ALA A 75 6.59 -26.32 -15.32
CA ALA A 75 5.28 -25.74 -15.55
C ALA A 75 4.40 -25.71 -14.28
N GLN A 76 4.59 -26.69 -13.38
CA GLN A 76 3.81 -26.82 -12.14
C GLN A 76 4.70 -26.57 -10.92
N ASP A 77 4.05 -26.17 -9.82
CA ASP A 77 4.71 -26.01 -8.53
C ASP A 77 5.02 -27.40 -7.92
N VAL A 78 6.21 -27.52 -7.34
CA VAL A 78 6.70 -28.76 -6.73
C VAL A 78 6.70 -28.72 -5.19
N ILE A 79 6.23 -27.63 -4.57
CA ILE A 79 6.14 -27.53 -3.10
C ILE A 79 5.27 -28.65 -2.55
N GLY A 80 5.79 -29.36 -1.52
CA GLY A 80 5.15 -30.53 -0.92
C GLY A 80 5.41 -31.85 -1.64
N GLN A 81 6.17 -31.84 -2.75
CA GLN A 81 6.59 -33.09 -3.40
C GLN A 81 7.59 -33.80 -2.50
N GLU A 82 7.39 -35.10 -2.36
CA GLU A 82 8.28 -36.02 -1.63
C GLU A 82 9.12 -36.87 -2.57
N LEU A 83 10.39 -36.97 -2.24
CA LEU A 83 11.33 -37.89 -2.89
C LEU A 83 11.82 -38.90 -1.86
N THR A 84 11.66 -40.17 -2.13
CA THR A 84 12.29 -41.22 -1.32
C THR A 84 13.79 -41.27 -1.56
N TRP A 85 14.57 -41.64 -0.52
CA TRP A 85 16.01 -41.79 -0.63
C TRP A 85 16.38 -42.74 -1.79
N GLY A 86 17.38 -42.39 -2.57
CA GLY A 86 17.80 -43.11 -3.78
C GLY A 86 17.09 -42.69 -5.07
N LYS A 87 16.06 -41.84 -5.02
CA LYS A 87 15.37 -41.39 -6.23
C LYS A 87 16.10 -40.24 -6.96
N ASN A 88 16.81 -39.37 -6.21
CA ASN A 88 17.70 -38.36 -6.79
C ASN A 88 19.07 -38.48 -6.10
N ALA A 89 19.98 -39.21 -6.76
CA ALA A 89 21.31 -39.45 -6.21
C ALA A 89 22.13 -38.20 -5.93
N ARG A 90 21.87 -37.06 -6.66
CA ARG A 90 22.58 -35.83 -6.50
C ARG A 90 22.16 -35.13 -5.20
N ILE A 91 20.87 -35.09 -4.90
CA ILE A 91 20.34 -34.50 -3.65
C ILE A 91 20.87 -35.32 -2.46
N ASP A 92 20.79 -36.67 -2.54
CA ASP A 92 21.26 -37.58 -1.50
C ASP A 92 22.77 -37.41 -1.24
N GLN A 93 23.55 -37.32 -2.31
CA GLN A 93 24.99 -37.14 -2.24
C GLN A 93 25.35 -35.75 -1.66
N THR A 94 24.67 -34.71 -2.11
CA THR A 94 24.89 -33.34 -1.60
C THR A 94 24.58 -33.24 -0.10
N LEU A 95 23.49 -33.86 0.37
CA LEU A 95 23.14 -33.88 1.79
C LEU A 95 24.20 -34.64 2.61
N SER A 96 24.68 -35.80 2.10
CA SER A 96 25.63 -36.66 2.83
C SER A 96 27.05 -36.13 2.82
N THR A 97 27.50 -35.52 1.72
CA THR A 97 28.90 -35.05 1.59
C THR A 97 29.05 -33.57 2.04
N GLY A 98 27.95 -32.81 2.12
CA GLY A 98 28.02 -31.37 2.34
C GLY A 98 28.71 -30.61 1.20
N SER A 99 28.76 -31.13 -0.01
CA SER A 99 29.49 -30.57 -1.13
C SER A 99 28.57 -30.25 -2.31
N ILE A 100 28.91 -29.24 -3.09
CA ILE A 100 28.20 -28.90 -4.32
C ILE A 100 28.43 -30.02 -5.36
N ILE A 101 27.34 -30.60 -5.86
CA ILE A 101 27.38 -31.60 -6.92
C ILE A 101 26.95 -30.92 -8.23
N ARG A 102 27.83 -30.97 -9.20
CA ARG A 102 27.58 -30.46 -10.55
C ARG A 102 27.38 -31.60 -11.52
N ASP A 103 26.34 -31.46 -12.32
CA ASP A 103 26.13 -32.40 -13.39
C ASP A 103 26.97 -32.05 -14.62
N SER A 104 27.61 -33.04 -15.21
CA SER A 104 28.36 -32.90 -16.45
C SER A 104 27.49 -33.10 -17.68
N GLU A 105 26.44 -33.91 -17.59
CA GLU A 105 25.59 -34.27 -18.73
C GLU A 105 24.15 -33.77 -18.51
N PRO A 106 23.58 -33.05 -19.51
CA PRO A 106 22.19 -32.66 -19.46
C PRO A 106 21.23 -33.82 -19.60
N GLU A 107 20.13 -33.81 -18.85
CA GLU A 107 19.08 -34.83 -18.92
C GLU A 107 17.82 -34.30 -19.60
N MET A 108 17.11 -35.13 -20.34
CA MET A 108 15.81 -34.77 -20.90
C MET A 108 14.70 -34.92 -19.86
N VAL A 109 13.98 -33.85 -19.58
CA VAL A 109 12.78 -33.85 -18.76
C VAL A 109 11.63 -33.35 -19.62
N GLY A 110 10.76 -34.25 -20.05
CA GLY A 110 9.79 -33.91 -21.11
C GLY A 110 10.53 -33.56 -22.41
N ASP A 111 10.22 -32.42 -22.99
CA ASP A 111 10.84 -31.91 -24.22
C ASP A 111 12.00 -30.94 -23.97
N ILE A 112 12.42 -30.74 -22.70
CA ILE A 112 13.44 -29.76 -22.31
C ILE A 112 14.70 -30.50 -21.86
N LEU A 113 15.85 -30.08 -22.40
CA LEU A 113 17.18 -30.57 -21.98
C LEU A 113 17.62 -29.71 -20.74
N ILE A 114 17.69 -30.38 -19.59
CA ILE A 114 17.93 -29.73 -18.28
C ILE A 114 19.32 -30.05 -17.75
N LYS A 115 20.00 -29.07 -17.22
CA LYS A 115 21.14 -29.25 -16.32
C LYS A 115 20.71 -29.02 -14.89
N GLU A 116 21.02 -30.01 -14.03
CA GLU A 116 20.82 -29.95 -12.58
C GLU A 116 22.16 -29.75 -11.87
N GLU A 117 22.17 -28.84 -10.89
CA GLU A 117 23.25 -28.66 -9.92
C GLU A 117 22.63 -28.66 -8.53
N THR A 118 23.26 -29.33 -7.56
CA THR A 118 22.77 -29.33 -6.17
C THR A 118 23.77 -28.69 -5.24
N VAL A 119 23.26 -27.87 -4.32
CA VAL A 119 24.04 -27.00 -3.41
C VAL A 119 23.58 -27.30 -1.98
N PRO A 120 24.48 -27.65 -1.05
CA PRO A 120 24.14 -27.83 0.35
C PRO A 120 23.83 -26.48 0.99
N VAL A 121 22.86 -26.42 1.87
CA VAL A 121 22.61 -25.29 2.76
C VAL A 121 23.22 -25.61 4.12
N HIS A 122 24.37 -24.98 4.41
CA HIS A 122 25.05 -25.15 5.69
C HIS A 122 24.60 -24.10 6.72
N PHE A 123 24.37 -24.59 7.93
CA PHE A 123 24.11 -23.74 9.09
C PHE A 123 24.63 -24.42 10.36
N GLU A 124 25.31 -23.65 11.24
CA GLU A 124 25.92 -24.14 12.49
C GLU A 124 26.73 -25.44 12.31
N GLY A 125 27.43 -25.57 11.18
CA GLY A 125 28.29 -26.73 10.87
C GLY A 125 27.57 -27.99 10.35
N GLN A 126 26.27 -27.88 10.05
CA GLN A 126 25.48 -28.99 9.52
C GLN A 126 24.80 -28.62 8.18
N THR A 127 24.58 -29.63 7.33
CA THR A 127 23.76 -29.48 6.13
C THR A 127 22.29 -29.65 6.53
N ILE A 128 21.54 -28.55 6.53
CA ILE A 128 20.13 -28.53 6.96
C ILE A 128 19.14 -28.73 5.78
N ALA A 129 19.57 -28.41 4.56
CA ALA A 129 18.76 -28.51 3.34
C ALA A 129 19.66 -28.64 2.11
N VAL A 130 19.07 -28.92 0.97
CA VAL A 130 19.72 -28.94 -0.35
C VAL A 130 18.93 -28.09 -1.33
N ILE A 131 19.60 -27.20 -2.06
CA ILE A 131 19.03 -26.49 -3.20
C ILE A 131 19.31 -27.31 -4.45
N SER A 132 18.27 -27.71 -5.21
CA SER A 132 18.45 -28.16 -6.58
C SER A 132 18.17 -27.01 -7.54
N ARG A 133 19.08 -26.80 -8.45
CA ARG A 133 19.08 -25.70 -9.42
C ARG A 133 18.94 -26.28 -10.82
N HIS A 134 17.86 -25.95 -11.51
CA HIS A 134 17.50 -26.50 -12.79
C HIS A 134 17.52 -25.41 -13.86
N ARG A 135 18.24 -25.66 -14.96
CA ARG A 135 18.34 -24.71 -16.07
C ARG A 135 18.19 -25.40 -17.41
N ASN A 136 17.60 -24.67 -18.36
CA ASN A 136 17.51 -25.17 -19.74
C ASN A 136 18.90 -25.11 -20.41
N ALA A 137 19.40 -26.29 -20.82
CA ALA A 137 20.73 -26.40 -21.41
C ALA A 137 20.80 -25.89 -22.87
N VAL A 138 19.68 -25.78 -23.58
CA VAL A 138 19.62 -25.35 -24.98
C VAL A 138 19.66 -23.79 -25.06
N ALA A 139 19.06 -23.12 -24.13
CA ALA A 139 19.00 -21.66 -24.11
C ALA A 139 20.35 -20.97 -23.91
N MET A 140 21.41 -21.71 -23.60
CA MET A 140 22.70 -21.17 -23.16
C MET A 140 23.84 -21.29 -24.19
N ARG A 141 23.56 -21.38 -25.48
CA ARG A 141 24.61 -21.62 -26.51
C ARG A 141 25.44 -20.39 -26.88
N SER A 142 25.04 -19.17 -26.51
CA SER A 142 25.82 -17.93 -26.73
C SER A 142 25.79 -17.08 -25.47
N GLY A 143 26.82 -17.13 -24.66
CA GLY A 143 26.92 -16.33 -23.44
C GLY A 143 27.09 -14.85 -23.77
N SER A 144 26.07 -14.03 -23.58
CA SER A 144 26.23 -12.57 -23.56
C SER A 144 27.11 -12.15 -22.38
N PRO A 145 27.78 -10.98 -22.43
CA PRO A 145 28.52 -10.46 -21.29
C PRO A 145 27.68 -10.41 -19.99
N LEU A 146 26.39 -10.12 -20.11
CA LEU A 146 25.44 -10.17 -19.00
C LEU A 146 25.35 -11.55 -18.38
N GLU A 147 25.10 -12.59 -19.20
CA GLU A 147 24.95 -13.96 -18.73
C GLU A 147 26.24 -14.50 -18.09
N ILE A 148 27.41 -14.14 -18.64
CA ILE A 148 28.71 -14.54 -18.10
C ILE A 148 28.88 -13.96 -16.69
N ASN A 149 28.68 -12.64 -16.53
CA ASN A 149 28.82 -11.98 -15.23
C ASN A 149 27.80 -12.48 -14.20
N TYR A 150 26.54 -12.66 -14.59
CA TYR A 150 25.50 -13.15 -13.68
C TYR A 150 25.81 -14.59 -13.21
N ARG A 151 26.27 -15.47 -14.10
CA ARG A 151 26.68 -16.83 -13.72
C ARG A 151 27.86 -16.86 -12.79
N GLU A 152 28.86 -15.99 -12.99
CA GLU A 152 30.00 -15.88 -12.07
C GLU A 152 29.56 -15.40 -10.68
N ILE A 153 28.66 -14.41 -10.63
CA ILE A 153 28.07 -13.91 -9.38
C ILE A 153 27.27 -15.03 -8.71
N ALA A 154 26.38 -15.71 -9.44
CA ALA A 154 25.60 -16.82 -8.93
C ALA A 154 26.50 -17.92 -8.34
N HIS A 155 27.58 -18.28 -9.05
CA HIS A 155 28.53 -19.26 -8.57
C HIS A 155 29.15 -18.89 -7.21
N LYS A 156 29.49 -17.61 -7.01
CA LYS A 156 30.02 -17.10 -5.75
C LYS A 156 28.97 -17.13 -4.65
N VAL A 157 27.74 -16.68 -4.93
CA VAL A 157 26.66 -16.67 -3.93
C VAL A 157 26.25 -18.08 -3.54
N PHE A 158 26.16 -19.04 -4.48
CA PHE A 158 25.87 -20.44 -4.14
C PHE A 158 27.00 -21.08 -3.32
N ARG A 159 28.26 -20.69 -3.55
CA ARG A 159 29.37 -21.08 -2.69
C ARG A 159 29.21 -20.52 -1.28
N MET A 160 28.82 -19.24 -1.13
CA MET A 160 28.53 -18.64 0.18
C MET A 160 27.43 -19.38 0.92
N ILE A 161 26.38 -19.86 0.22
CA ILE A 161 25.33 -20.71 0.82
C ILE A 161 25.93 -22.03 1.32
N ALA A 162 26.78 -22.67 0.51
CA ALA A 162 27.46 -23.90 0.88
C ALA A 162 28.49 -23.71 2.00
N GLU A 163 29.02 -22.50 2.20
CA GLU A 163 29.93 -22.15 3.31
C GLU A 163 29.15 -21.62 4.53
N GLY A 164 27.82 -21.46 4.44
CA GLY A 164 26.97 -20.95 5.53
C GLY A 164 27.05 -19.42 5.74
N THR A 165 27.69 -18.67 4.83
CA THR A 165 27.88 -17.22 4.92
C THR A 165 26.79 -16.41 4.23
N PHE A 166 25.86 -17.05 3.51
CA PHE A 166 24.66 -16.42 2.90
C PHE A 166 23.39 -17.16 3.34
N PRO A 167 22.27 -16.45 3.56
CA PRO A 167 22.08 -15.00 3.54
C PRO A 167 22.87 -14.30 4.67
N ILE A 168 23.21 -13.04 4.42
CA ILE A 168 23.90 -12.22 5.42
C ILE A 168 22.84 -11.78 6.43
N GLN A 169 23.12 -12.03 7.72
CA GLN A 169 22.20 -11.67 8.80
C GLN A 169 22.10 -10.15 8.91
N ASP A 170 21.05 -9.57 8.37
CA ASP A 170 20.58 -8.22 8.69
C ASP A 170 19.14 -8.06 8.18
N SER A 171 18.25 -7.51 8.99
CA SER A 171 16.81 -7.43 8.78
C SER A 171 16.35 -6.42 7.70
N ILE A 172 17.20 -6.05 6.76
CA ILE A 172 16.99 -4.98 5.77
C ILE A 172 16.01 -5.41 4.64
N TYR A 173 15.72 -6.70 4.49
CA TYR A 173 15.05 -7.26 3.31
C TYR A 173 13.52 -7.24 3.29
N GLN A 174 12.84 -6.76 4.31
CA GLN A 174 11.36 -6.81 4.39
C GLN A 174 10.61 -5.69 3.64
N ALA A 175 11.20 -5.05 2.64
CA ALA A 175 10.48 -4.04 1.88
C ALA A 175 9.90 -4.63 0.59
N GLU A 176 8.62 -4.46 0.40
CA GLU A 176 7.80 -4.87 -0.75
C GLU A 176 8.34 -4.40 -2.12
N TYR A 177 9.29 -3.45 -2.11
CA TYR A 177 9.93 -2.82 -3.28
C TYR A 177 11.46 -2.90 -3.24
N ALA A 178 12.05 -4.02 -2.77
CA ALA A 178 13.50 -4.19 -2.82
C ALA A 178 14.00 -4.24 -4.27
N PRO A 179 15.19 -3.64 -4.58
CA PRO A 179 15.81 -3.72 -5.90
C PRO A 179 15.99 -5.16 -6.37
N ARG A 180 15.64 -5.44 -7.62
CA ARG A 180 15.76 -6.75 -8.24
C ARG A 180 16.91 -6.78 -9.24
N VAL A 181 17.36 -7.97 -9.56
CA VAL A 181 18.44 -8.17 -10.55
C VAL A 181 18.08 -7.57 -11.92
N GLY A 182 16.82 -7.68 -12.33
CA GLY A 182 16.31 -7.12 -13.57
C GLY A 182 16.26 -5.59 -13.62
N ASP A 183 16.19 -4.93 -12.48
CA ASP A 183 16.15 -3.45 -12.41
C ASP A 183 17.52 -2.85 -12.76
N GLY A 184 18.58 -3.49 -12.33
CA GLY A 184 19.95 -3.12 -12.64
C GLY A 184 20.95 -3.76 -11.66
N LEU A 185 22.12 -4.14 -12.16
CA LEU A 185 23.18 -4.74 -11.36
C LEU A 185 24.53 -4.16 -11.73
N VAL A 186 25.29 -3.78 -10.72
CA VAL A 186 26.72 -3.41 -10.82
C VAL A 186 27.53 -4.39 -9.98
N ARG A 187 28.59 -4.93 -10.56
CA ARG A 187 29.58 -5.78 -9.87
C ARG A 187 30.79 -4.95 -9.50
N LEU A 188 31.20 -5.02 -8.25
CA LEU A 188 32.36 -4.33 -7.74
C LEU A 188 33.47 -5.35 -7.36
N ASP A 189 34.72 -4.95 -7.54
CA ASP A 189 35.88 -5.64 -7.01
C ASP A 189 36.07 -5.40 -5.50
N ALA A 190 37.14 -5.96 -4.93
CA ALA A 190 37.47 -5.78 -3.52
C ALA A 190 37.84 -4.32 -3.17
N LEU A 191 38.15 -3.47 -4.12
CA LEU A 191 38.48 -2.06 -3.93
C LEU A 191 37.26 -1.14 -4.10
N GLY A 192 36.11 -1.68 -4.53
CA GLY A 192 34.89 -0.92 -4.82
C GLY A 192 34.82 -0.34 -6.23
N SER A 193 35.75 -0.76 -7.12
CA SER A 193 35.73 -0.37 -8.53
C SER A 193 34.73 -1.25 -9.29
N SER A 194 33.95 -0.66 -10.18
CA SER A 194 32.99 -1.38 -11.02
C SER A 194 33.75 -2.23 -12.06
N THR A 195 33.48 -3.54 -12.05
CA THR A 195 33.99 -4.47 -13.04
C THR A 195 32.97 -4.84 -14.12
N TYR A 196 31.71 -4.55 -13.85
CA TYR A 196 30.60 -4.75 -14.77
C TYR A 196 29.38 -3.94 -14.31
N ALA A 197 28.66 -3.36 -15.26
CA ALA A 197 27.34 -2.75 -15.04
C ALA A 197 26.37 -3.25 -16.09
N SER A 198 25.19 -3.71 -15.66
CA SER A 198 24.12 -4.13 -16.58
C SER A 198 23.55 -2.93 -17.36
N PRO A 199 22.93 -3.14 -18.54
CA PRO A 199 22.37 -2.05 -19.31
C PRO A 199 21.37 -1.19 -18.52
N ASN A 200 20.54 -1.82 -17.67
CA ASN A 200 19.57 -1.10 -16.85
C ASN A 200 20.25 -0.26 -15.76
N ALA A 201 21.28 -0.79 -15.10
CA ALA A 201 22.07 -0.01 -14.13
C ALA A 201 22.75 1.19 -14.79
N ARG A 202 23.33 1.02 -16.00
CA ARG A 202 23.92 2.13 -16.77
C ARG A 202 22.87 3.19 -17.08
N SER A 203 21.67 2.79 -17.54
CA SER A 203 20.59 3.71 -17.84
C SER A 203 20.08 4.45 -16.61
N ALA A 204 19.99 3.80 -15.45
CA ALA A 204 19.59 4.42 -14.20
C ALA A 204 20.62 5.46 -13.74
N ILE A 205 21.93 5.12 -13.77
CA ILE A 205 23.01 6.02 -13.36
C ILE A 205 23.18 7.19 -14.35
N SER A 206 22.97 6.95 -15.65
CA SER A 206 22.98 8.03 -16.66
C SER A 206 21.86 9.04 -16.45
N ARG A 207 20.66 8.58 -16.06
CA ARG A 207 19.53 9.48 -15.68
C ARG A 207 19.85 10.37 -14.48
N LEU A 208 20.72 9.91 -13.57
CA LEU A 208 21.21 10.76 -12.47
C LEU A 208 22.17 11.85 -12.94
N GLY A 209 22.61 11.80 -14.21
CA GLY A 209 23.53 12.78 -14.81
C GLY A 209 24.97 12.29 -14.97
N TRP A 210 25.22 10.98 -14.92
CA TRP A 210 26.56 10.42 -15.19
C TRP A 210 26.65 9.90 -16.61
N ASP A 211 27.45 10.57 -17.45
CA ASP A 211 27.59 10.26 -18.88
C ASP A 211 28.89 9.52 -19.23
N ASN A 212 29.74 9.26 -18.24
CA ASN A 212 31.01 8.58 -18.45
C ASN A 212 30.86 7.05 -18.25
N GLU A 213 31.91 6.33 -18.63
CA GLU A 213 31.99 4.89 -18.41
C GLU A 213 31.98 4.56 -16.91
N ILE A 214 31.19 3.53 -16.53
CA ILE A 214 31.06 3.09 -15.14
C ILE A 214 32.13 2.07 -14.79
N GLU A 215 32.48 1.20 -15.73
CA GLU A 215 33.50 0.18 -15.54
C GLU A 215 34.88 0.80 -15.34
N GLY A 216 35.62 0.28 -14.37
CA GLY A 216 36.93 0.81 -13.93
C GLY A 216 36.85 1.97 -12.94
N ALA A 217 35.68 2.63 -12.82
CA ALA A 217 35.48 3.72 -11.87
C ALA A 217 35.06 3.20 -10.48
N GLN A 218 35.38 3.94 -9.44
CA GLN A 218 34.83 3.68 -8.10
C GLN A 218 33.41 4.15 -8.01
N LEU A 219 32.48 3.21 -7.81
CA LEU A 219 31.04 3.51 -7.83
C LEU A 219 30.66 4.57 -6.79
N GLY A 220 31.21 4.50 -5.58
CA GLY A 220 30.97 5.50 -4.54
C GLY A 220 31.43 6.91 -4.92
N ALA A 221 32.58 7.03 -5.62
CA ALA A 221 33.06 8.33 -6.09
C ALA A 221 32.17 8.93 -7.19
N ILE A 222 31.51 8.09 -8.03
CA ILE A 222 30.50 8.54 -8.98
C ILE A 222 29.34 9.19 -8.22
N PHE A 223 28.76 8.49 -7.24
CA PHE A 223 27.65 9.00 -6.46
C PHE A 223 28.02 10.22 -5.60
N ASP A 224 29.20 10.27 -5.01
CA ASP A 224 29.72 11.46 -4.31
C ASP A 224 29.82 12.68 -5.24
N SER A 225 30.19 12.48 -6.52
CA SER A 225 30.27 13.56 -7.51
C SER A 225 28.88 14.06 -7.94
N LEU A 226 27.91 13.14 -8.11
CA LEU A 226 26.52 13.46 -8.46
C LEU A 226 25.79 14.20 -7.33
N GLN A 227 26.13 13.91 -6.07
CA GLN A 227 25.54 14.58 -4.90
C GLN A 227 26.07 16.00 -4.71
N ARG A 228 27.34 16.27 -5.00
CA ARG A 228 27.94 17.61 -4.82
C ARG A 228 27.28 18.72 -5.66
N GLN A 229 26.47 18.35 -6.65
CA GLN A 229 25.69 19.30 -7.46
C GLN A 229 24.44 19.80 -6.74
N GLN A 230 24.05 19.21 -5.61
CA GLN A 230 22.90 19.63 -4.81
C GLN A 230 23.22 19.72 -3.31
N SER A 231 22.75 20.80 -2.71
CA SER A 231 23.21 21.41 -1.44
C SER A 231 22.73 20.75 -0.14
N GLN A 232 22.55 19.45 -0.05
CA GLN A 232 22.30 18.80 1.25
C GLN A 232 23.49 17.89 1.60
N PRO A 233 24.24 18.18 2.70
CA PRO A 233 25.27 17.27 3.17
C PRO A 233 24.61 15.99 3.69
N SER A 234 25.02 14.85 3.14
CA SER A 234 24.74 13.54 3.72
C SER A 234 25.69 13.36 4.93
N GLU A 235 25.18 12.74 6.00
CA GLU A 235 25.98 12.42 7.19
C GLU A 235 27.10 11.40 6.87
N GLU A 236 26.99 10.64 5.78
CA GLU A 236 27.93 9.61 5.35
C GLU A 236 28.25 9.76 3.84
N SER A 237 29.51 9.53 3.46
CA SER A 237 29.90 9.58 2.04
C SER A 237 29.40 8.36 1.28
N TRP A 238 29.02 8.54 0.01
CA TRP A 238 28.61 7.43 -0.86
C TRP A 238 29.75 6.44 -1.11
N SER A 239 30.97 6.89 -1.04
CA SER A 239 32.16 6.01 -1.06
C SER A 239 32.19 5.05 0.12
N SER A 240 31.67 5.42 1.28
CA SER A 240 31.47 4.51 2.42
C SER A 240 30.29 3.56 2.21
N VAL A 241 29.12 4.10 1.81
CA VAL A 241 27.88 3.34 1.57
C VAL A 241 28.08 2.26 0.52
N LEU A 242 28.72 2.62 -0.61
CA LEU A 242 28.95 1.72 -1.75
C LEU A 242 30.31 1.02 -1.70
N SER A 243 30.98 1.03 -0.54
CA SER A 243 32.25 0.32 -0.36
C SER A 243 32.13 -1.20 -0.54
N GLY A 244 30.93 -1.76 -0.45
CA GLY A 244 30.68 -3.19 -0.55
C GLY A 244 31.13 -4.01 0.66
N LYS A 245 31.44 -3.37 1.79
CA LYS A 245 31.95 -4.05 3.01
C LYS A 245 30.85 -4.73 3.80
N THR A 246 29.67 -4.16 3.81
CA THR A 246 28.50 -4.64 4.55
C THR A 246 27.28 -4.69 3.66
N LEU A 247 26.32 -5.54 4.03
CA LEU A 247 25.00 -5.50 3.46
C LEU A 247 24.36 -4.15 3.79
N ARG A 248 23.87 -3.42 2.77
CA ARG A 248 23.33 -2.08 2.97
C ARG A 248 22.30 -1.72 1.92
N ARG A 249 21.26 -1.03 2.34
CA ARG A 249 20.28 -0.42 1.44
C ARG A 249 20.28 1.09 1.65
N ALA A 250 20.19 1.86 0.57
CA ALA A 250 20.16 3.31 0.62
C ALA A 250 19.46 3.89 -0.59
N ASP A 251 18.70 4.96 -0.38
CA ASP A 251 18.09 5.76 -1.43
C ASP A 251 19.03 6.92 -1.80
N PHE A 252 19.28 7.10 -3.09
CA PHE A 252 19.99 8.26 -3.62
C PHE A 252 19.05 9.15 -4.40
N ASP A 253 19.01 10.43 -4.04
CA ASP A 253 18.19 11.46 -4.71
C ASP A 253 19.09 12.67 -4.99
N ASN A 254 19.23 13.04 -6.25
CA ASN A 254 19.97 14.26 -6.64
C ASN A 254 19.10 15.25 -7.42
N GLY A 255 17.77 15.08 -7.38
CA GLY A 255 16.79 15.92 -8.08
C GLY A 255 16.65 15.63 -9.58
N ASN A 256 17.64 15.01 -10.23
CA ASN A 256 17.50 14.50 -11.60
C ASN A 256 16.81 13.14 -11.62
N GLY A 257 17.01 12.35 -10.55
CA GLY A 257 16.41 11.03 -10.40
C GLY A 257 16.60 10.48 -8.98
N ILE A 258 15.87 9.41 -8.71
CA ILE A 258 15.91 8.68 -7.43
C ILE A 258 16.18 7.22 -7.71
N VAL A 259 17.23 6.67 -7.11
CA VAL A 259 17.53 5.24 -7.18
C VAL A 259 17.59 4.63 -5.79
N ASP A 260 17.01 3.43 -5.67
CA ASP A 260 17.15 2.56 -4.51
C ASP A 260 18.32 1.60 -4.78
N LEU A 261 19.26 1.54 -3.86
CA LEU A 261 20.52 0.79 -3.97
C LEU A 261 20.55 -0.29 -2.89
N LEU A 262 20.88 -1.52 -3.30
CA LEU A 262 21.11 -2.63 -2.39
C LEU A 262 22.51 -3.20 -2.62
N VAL A 263 23.36 -3.11 -1.61
CA VAL A 263 24.75 -3.55 -1.64
C VAL A 263 24.87 -4.90 -0.93
N ILE A 264 25.35 -5.91 -1.65
CA ILE A 264 25.53 -7.27 -1.14
C ILE A 264 27.01 -7.66 -1.26
N PRO A 265 27.76 -7.81 -0.15
CA PRO A 265 29.13 -8.27 -0.20
C PRO A 265 29.23 -9.71 -0.69
N LEU A 266 30.28 -9.98 -1.48
CA LEU A 266 30.67 -11.32 -1.91
C LEU A 266 31.85 -11.79 -1.08
N ILE A 267 31.68 -12.92 -0.40
CA ILE A 267 32.64 -13.51 0.54
C ILE A 267 33.10 -14.86 0.00
N GLU A 268 34.37 -15.16 0.07
CA GLU A 268 34.94 -16.46 -0.26
C GLU A 268 35.99 -16.83 0.78
N SER A 269 35.84 -17.97 1.44
CA SER A 269 36.77 -18.44 2.50
C SER A 269 36.97 -17.44 3.64
N GLY A 270 35.93 -16.63 3.96
CA GLY A 270 36.01 -15.60 5.00
C GLY A 270 36.50 -14.23 4.54
N ASP A 271 37.07 -14.12 3.35
CA ASP A 271 37.56 -12.87 2.80
C ASP A 271 36.58 -12.26 1.81
N ARG A 272 36.42 -10.93 1.86
CA ARG A 272 35.60 -10.23 0.90
C ARG A 272 36.29 -10.11 -0.45
N ILE A 273 35.73 -10.68 -1.49
CA ILE A 273 36.28 -10.68 -2.86
C ILE A 273 35.65 -9.63 -3.78
N GLY A 274 34.67 -8.90 -3.30
CA GLY A 274 33.95 -7.86 -4.03
C GLY A 274 32.55 -7.65 -3.46
N SER A 275 31.65 -7.09 -4.27
CA SER A 275 30.22 -6.96 -3.97
C SER A 275 29.39 -6.85 -5.23
N ILE A 276 28.09 -7.00 -5.07
CA ILE A 276 27.10 -6.59 -6.07
C ILE A 276 26.27 -5.44 -5.52
N VAL A 277 25.88 -4.53 -6.39
CA VAL A 277 24.98 -3.44 -6.10
C VAL A 277 23.78 -3.56 -7.03
N LEU A 278 22.61 -3.82 -6.48
CA LEU A 278 21.37 -3.74 -7.23
C LEU A 278 20.92 -2.28 -7.27
N VAL A 279 20.46 -1.83 -8.44
CA VAL A 279 20.10 -0.43 -8.71
C VAL A 279 18.69 -0.42 -9.26
N HIS A 280 17.75 0.14 -8.53
CA HIS A 280 16.36 0.32 -8.97
C HIS A 280 16.05 1.80 -9.14
N ASP A 281 15.70 2.22 -10.36
CA ASP A 281 15.22 3.56 -10.64
C ASP A 281 13.77 3.71 -10.18
N VAL A 282 13.59 4.41 -9.08
CA VAL A 282 12.28 4.67 -8.47
C VAL A 282 11.79 6.11 -8.72
N THR A 283 12.39 6.82 -9.65
CA THR A 283 12.10 8.24 -9.94
C THR A 283 10.63 8.46 -10.24
N GLU A 284 10.07 7.70 -11.16
CA GLU A 284 8.67 7.86 -11.57
C GLU A 284 7.72 7.45 -10.43
N LEU A 285 8.00 6.36 -9.72
CA LEU A 285 7.21 5.87 -8.61
C LEU A 285 7.16 6.93 -7.48
N ARG A 286 8.31 7.40 -7.03
CA ARG A 286 8.42 8.42 -5.98
C ARG A 286 7.84 9.77 -6.40
N SER A 287 7.97 10.13 -7.68
CA SER A 287 7.34 11.34 -8.23
C SER A 287 5.82 11.28 -8.18
N ARG A 288 5.24 10.14 -8.54
CA ARG A 288 3.78 9.92 -8.43
C ARG A 288 3.31 9.95 -6.99
N ASP A 289 4.01 9.30 -6.06
CA ASP A 289 3.69 9.32 -4.64
C ASP A 289 3.73 10.75 -4.07
N ARG A 290 4.79 11.51 -4.39
CA ARG A 290 4.91 12.92 -3.99
C ARG A 290 3.78 13.78 -4.58
N ALA A 291 3.40 13.55 -5.84
CA ALA A 291 2.29 14.25 -6.48
C ALA A 291 0.94 13.95 -5.80
N LEU A 292 0.70 12.70 -5.41
CA LEU A 292 -0.50 12.29 -4.68
C LEU A 292 -0.55 12.97 -3.29
N VAL A 293 0.53 12.90 -2.52
CA VAL A 293 0.63 13.56 -1.20
C VAL A 293 0.44 15.07 -1.32
N SER A 294 1.03 15.71 -2.35
CA SER A 294 0.87 17.15 -2.62
C SER A 294 -0.57 17.50 -2.99
N LYS A 295 -1.24 16.66 -3.79
CA LYS A 295 -2.65 16.83 -4.15
C LYS A 295 -3.53 16.78 -2.91
N ASP A 296 -3.34 15.80 -2.03
CA ASP A 296 -4.10 15.66 -0.79
C ASP A 296 -3.89 16.85 0.16
N ALA A 297 -2.65 17.35 0.25
CA ALA A 297 -2.35 18.55 1.03
C ALA A 297 -3.06 19.79 0.46
N THR A 298 -3.06 19.93 -0.87
CA THR A 298 -3.74 21.05 -1.55
C THR A 298 -5.25 20.99 -1.35
N ILE A 299 -5.86 19.80 -1.46
CA ILE A 299 -7.30 19.62 -1.23
C ILE A 299 -7.66 20.01 0.21
N ARG A 300 -6.90 19.57 1.21
CA ARG A 300 -7.10 19.97 2.60
C ARG A 300 -6.99 21.48 2.81
N GLU A 301 -5.99 22.12 2.19
CA GLU A 301 -5.83 23.57 2.27
C GLU A 301 -7.02 24.30 1.64
N ILE A 302 -7.54 23.82 0.52
CA ILE A 302 -8.74 24.38 -0.13
C ILE A 302 -9.93 24.32 0.84
N HIS A 303 -10.21 23.16 1.45
CA HIS A 303 -11.30 23.02 2.41
C HIS A 303 -11.13 23.95 3.62
N HIS A 304 -9.93 24.08 4.16
CA HIS A 304 -9.64 25.03 5.25
C HIS A 304 -9.89 26.47 4.83
N ARG A 305 -9.48 26.87 3.63
CA ARG A 305 -9.72 28.24 3.10
C ARG A 305 -11.20 28.49 2.85
N VAL A 306 -11.93 27.52 2.29
CA VAL A 306 -13.39 27.63 2.11
C VAL A 306 -14.07 27.81 3.45
N LYS A 307 -13.75 27.00 4.48
CA LYS A 307 -14.27 27.15 5.84
C LYS A 307 -14.02 28.57 6.39
N ASN A 308 -12.78 29.08 6.29
CA ASN A 308 -12.42 30.41 6.80
C ASN A 308 -13.21 31.53 6.09
N ASN A 309 -13.39 31.40 4.78
CA ASN A 309 -14.19 32.33 4.00
C ASN A 309 -15.67 32.32 4.43
N LEU A 310 -16.23 31.10 4.60
CA LEU A 310 -17.62 30.94 5.07
C LEU A 310 -17.83 31.48 6.47
N GLN A 311 -16.87 31.33 7.39
CA GLN A 311 -16.92 31.95 8.73
C GLN A 311 -16.91 33.45 8.66
N THR A 312 -16.10 34.03 7.78
CA THR A 312 -16.05 35.49 7.57
C THR A 312 -17.38 36.00 7.02
N VAL A 313 -17.95 35.30 6.01
CA VAL A 313 -19.26 35.66 5.45
C VAL A 313 -20.36 35.56 6.53
N SER A 314 -20.36 34.49 7.34
CA SER A 314 -21.30 34.32 8.45
C SER A 314 -21.21 35.47 9.46
N ALA A 315 -19.98 35.89 9.81
CA ALA A 315 -19.77 37.01 10.74
C ALA A 315 -20.31 38.34 10.16
N LEU A 316 -20.06 38.60 8.88
CA LEU A 316 -20.58 39.76 8.19
C LEU A 316 -22.11 39.76 8.13
N LEU A 317 -22.73 38.63 7.77
CA LEU A 317 -24.19 38.49 7.75
C LEU A 317 -24.80 38.70 9.13
N ARG A 318 -24.19 38.17 10.21
CA ARG A 318 -24.63 38.40 11.60
C ARG A 318 -24.56 39.89 12.00
N LEU A 319 -23.50 40.57 11.58
CA LEU A 319 -23.39 42.04 11.83
C LEU A 319 -24.48 42.82 11.10
N GLN A 320 -24.79 42.43 9.86
CA GLN A 320 -25.88 43.08 9.09
C GLN A 320 -27.26 42.78 9.71
N SER A 321 -27.53 41.52 10.09
CA SER A 321 -28.79 41.16 10.74
C SER A 321 -29.09 41.99 12.01
N ARG A 322 -28.05 42.31 12.79
CA ARG A 322 -28.19 43.16 14.00
C ARG A 322 -28.42 44.65 13.70
N ARG A 323 -28.09 45.11 12.48
CA ARG A 323 -28.23 46.53 12.07
C ARG A 323 -29.53 46.80 11.33
N VAL A 324 -30.17 45.78 10.81
CA VAL A 324 -31.43 45.90 10.07
C VAL A 324 -32.58 45.98 11.07
N GLU A 325 -33.37 47.05 11.00
CA GLU A 325 -34.51 47.28 11.86
C GLU A 325 -35.78 46.52 11.40
N ASP A 326 -35.85 46.15 10.12
CA ASP A 326 -36.94 45.34 9.59
C ASP A 326 -36.87 43.89 10.07
N PRO A 327 -37.85 43.39 10.83
CA PRO A 327 -37.84 42.04 11.36
C PRO A 327 -37.79 40.95 10.28
N VAL A 328 -38.42 41.18 9.11
CA VAL A 328 -38.44 40.21 8.00
C VAL A 328 -37.05 40.09 7.37
N ALA A 329 -36.40 41.22 7.13
CA ALA A 329 -35.04 41.23 6.58
C ALA A 329 -34.00 40.66 7.58
N SER A 330 -34.17 40.97 8.90
CA SER A 330 -33.31 40.38 9.95
C SER A 330 -33.44 38.88 10.04
N ALA A 331 -34.67 38.31 9.95
CA ALA A 331 -34.93 36.88 9.93
C ALA A 331 -34.31 36.20 8.70
N ALA A 332 -34.43 36.80 7.51
CA ALA A 332 -33.82 36.28 6.28
C ALA A 332 -32.28 36.22 6.35
N LEU A 333 -31.66 37.24 6.97
CA LEU A 333 -30.21 37.24 7.19
C LEU A 333 -29.77 36.17 8.20
N ALA A 334 -30.55 35.97 9.28
CA ALA A 334 -30.29 34.90 10.25
C ALA A 334 -30.38 33.51 9.63
N GLU A 335 -31.36 33.30 8.74
CA GLU A 335 -31.48 32.07 7.98
C GLU A 335 -30.29 31.85 7.03
N ALA A 336 -29.81 32.91 6.33
CA ALA A 336 -28.61 32.81 5.50
C ALA A 336 -27.35 32.44 6.32
N VAL A 337 -27.22 32.99 7.54
CA VAL A 337 -26.12 32.63 8.46
C VAL A 337 -26.15 31.13 8.80
N ARG A 338 -27.31 30.56 9.11
CA ARG A 338 -27.46 29.15 9.42
C ARG A 338 -27.03 28.25 8.25
N ARG A 339 -27.44 28.61 7.04
CA ARG A 339 -27.06 27.84 5.81
C ARG A 339 -25.56 27.88 5.56
N VAL A 340 -24.95 29.04 5.69
CA VAL A 340 -23.49 29.17 5.54
C VAL A 340 -22.76 28.37 6.63
N ALA A 341 -23.28 28.33 7.86
CA ALA A 341 -22.72 27.52 8.94
C ALA A 341 -22.78 26.01 8.64
N SER A 342 -23.89 25.51 8.06
CA SER A 342 -24.03 24.09 7.70
C SER A 342 -23.04 23.68 6.61
N ILE A 343 -22.81 24.54 5.60
CA ILE A 343 -21.78 24.30 4.58
C ILE A 343 -20.38 24.26 5.22
N ALA A 344 -20.11 25.17 6.17
CA ALA A 344 -18.81 25.21 6.85
C ALA A 344 -18.53 23.94 7.66
N ILE A 345 -19.56 23.34 8.29
CA ILE A 345 -19.44 22.06 9.00
C ILE A 345 -19.01 20.93 8.06
N VAL A 346 -19.63 20.82 6.88
CA VAL A 346 -19.25 19.80 5.88
C VAL A 346 -17.79 19.99 5.44
N HIS A 347 -17.40 21.21 5.09
CA HIS A 347 -16.01 21.51 4.68
C HIS A 347 -15.00 21.29 5.80
N GLU A 348 -15.39 21.47 7.05
CA GLU A 348 -14.52 21.14 8.21
C GLU A 348 -14.32 19.64 8.34
N THR A 349 -15.38 18.85 8.21
CA THR A 349 -15.30 17.39 8.26
C THR A 349 -14.49 16.81 7.08
N LEU A 350 -14.67 17.36 5.86
CA LEU A 350 -13.86 17.03 4.69
C LEU A 350 -12.37 17.34 4.88
N SER A 351 -12.02 18.43 5.59
CA SER A 351 -10.62 18.78 5.81
C SER A 351 -9.84 17.81 6.69
N THR A 352 -10.53 17.00 7.49
CA THR A 352 -9.95 15.95 8.35
C THR A 352 -9.90 14.59 7.69
N SER A 353 -10.61 14.39 6.58
CA SER A 353 -10.63 13.16 5.78
C SER A 353 -9.60 13.23 4.65
N SER A 354 -8.96 12.12 4.33
CA SER A 354 -8.05 11.99 3.18
C SER A 354 -8.78 11.73 1.86
N ALA A 355 -10.10 11.56 1.89
CA ALA A 355 -10.97 11.32 0.75
C ALA A 355 -11.95 12.48 0.53
N GLU A 356 -12.47 12.64 -0.69
CA GLU A 356 -13.56 13.57 -1.02
C GLU A 356 -14.91 13.14 -0.41
N SER A 357 -14.89 12.37 0.68
CA SER A 357 -16.06 11.80 1.35
C SER A 357 -16.02 12.08 2.85
N VAL A 358 -17.18 12.13 3.48
CA VAL A 358 -17.34 12.39 4.92
C VAL A 358 -18.18 11.31 5.59
N LEU A 359 -17.90 11.04 6.86
CA LEU A 359 -18.83 10.33 7.74
C LEU A 359 -19.97 11.29 8.09
N PHE A 360 -21.11 11.17 7.40
CA PHE A 360 -22.18 12.16 7.51
C PHE A 360 -22.85 12.18 8.88
N ASP A 361 -22.74 11.11 9.64
CA ASP A 361 -23.22 11.04 11.02
C ASP A 361 -22.59 12.13 11.91
N GLU A 362 -21.27 12.42 11.73
CA GLU A 362 -20.59 13.51 12.44
C GLU A 362 -21.12 14.91 12.03
N VAL A 363 -21.44 15.07 10.75
CA VAL A 363 -22.05 16.31 10.23
C VAL A 363 -23.44 16.50 10.82
N TYR A 364 -24.24 15.44 10.81
CA TYR A 364 -25.58 15.43 11.40
C TYR A 364 -25.57 15.80 12.89
N ASP A 365 -24.70 15.15 13.68
CA ASP A 365 -24.62 15.39 15.11
C ASP A 365 -24.29 16.86 15.43
N ARG A 366 -23.43 17.49 14.64
CA ARG A 366 -23.11 18.93 14.76
C ARG A 366 -24.28 19.83 14.35
N ILE A 367 -25.01 19.46 13.28
CA ILE A 367 -26.18 20.22 12.84
C ILE A 367 -27.25 20.20 13.93
N VAL A 368 -27.57 19.03 14.49
CA VAL A 368 -28.55 18.86 15.55
C VAL A 368 -28.13 19.60 16.81
N HIS A 369 -26.89 19.45 17.23
CA HIS A 369 -26.35 20.14 18.42
C HIS A 369 -26.53 21.66 18.31
N ASN A 370 -26.11 22.25 17.19
CA ASN A 370 -26.24 23.68 16.94
C ASN A 370 -27.71 24.15 16.87
N ALA A 371 -28.59 23.33 16.31
CA ALA A 371 -30.01 23.67 16.19
C ALA A 371 -30.71 23.67 17.56
N ILE A 372 -30.40 22.72 18.43
CA ILE A 372 -31.01 22.55 19.74
C ILE A 372 -30.49 23.62 20.73
N GLU A 373 -29.19 23.96 20.71
CA GLU A 373 -28.64 25.01 21.56
C GLU A 373 -29.33 26.36 21.36
N LEU A 374 -29.87 26.64 20.17
CA LEU A 374 -30.57 27.87 19.84
C LEU A 374 -32.08 27.79 20.16
N SER A 375 -32.61 26.63 20.53
CA SER A 375 -34.01 26.44 20.84
C SER A 375 -34.37 27.07 22.22
N PRO A 376 -35.45 27.82 22.31
CA PRO A 376 -35.88 28.39 23.60
C PRO A 376 -36.54 27.34 24.53
N ARG A 377 -36.81 26.14 24.03
CA ARG A 377 -37.47 25.05 24.74
C ARG A 377 -36.56 23.81 24.79
N PRO A 378 -36.64 22.96 25.81
CA PRO A 378 -35.96 21.68 25.84
C PRO A 378 -36.53 20.74 24.77
N ILE A 379 -35.67 20.29 23.86
CA ILE A 379 -36.02 19.39 22.76
C ILE A 379 -35.21 18.12 22.90
N THR A 380 -35.84 16.96 22.68
CA THR A 380 -35.20 15.66 22.67
C THR A 380 -34.92 15.23 21.23
N PRO A 381 -33.64 15.18 20.81
CA PRO A 381 -33.29 14.66 19.50
C PRO A 381 -33.23 13.13 19.54
N GLU A 382 -33.79 12.46 18.55
CA GLU A 382 -33.64 11.03 18.34
C GLU A 382 -33.10 10.77 16.94
N LYS A 383 -32.14 9.84 16.83
CA LYS A 383 -31.64 9.35 15.54
C LYS A 383 -31.86 7.84 15.47
N LEU A 384 -32.49 7.36 14.42
CA LEU A 384 -32.68 5.95 14.11
C LEU A 384 -32.01 5.62 12.77
N GLY A 385 -31.05 4.68 12.77
CA GLY A 385 -30.22 4.33 11.62
C GLY A 385 -28.98 5.20 11.49
N GLU A 386 -28.19 4.97 10.45
CA GLU A 386 -26.93 5.64 10.16
C GLU A 386 -26.90 6.14 8.73
N PHE A 387 -26.29 7.30 8.51
CA PHE A 387 -26.06 7.86 7.18
C PHE A 387 -24.84 7.19 6.50
N GLY A 388 -23.79 6.88 7.29
CA GLY A 388 -22.55 6.34 6.80
C GLY A 388 -21.68 7.36 6.04
N ILE A 389 -20.82 6.84 5.17
CA ILE A 389 -19.89 7.65 4.38
C ILE A 389 -20.58 8.11 3.11
N LEU A 390 -20.55 9.42 2.85
CA LEU A 390 -21.12 10.07 1.67
C LEU A 390 -20.07 10.96 0.97
N ASP A 391 -20.12 11.00 -0.35
CA ASP A 391 -19.30 11.92 -1.14
C ASP A 391 -19.70 13.38 -0.88
N SER A 392 -18.75 14.30 -0.99
CA SER A 392 -18.94 15.73 -0.74
C SER A 392 -20.06 16.34 -1.60
N GLN A 393 -20.25 15.83 -2.82
CA GLN A 393 -21.31 16.24 -3.74
C GLN A 393 -22.73 15.92 -3.20
N VAL A 394 -22.86 14.85 -2.44
CA VAL A 394 -24.11 14.45 -1.78
C VAL A 394 -24.21 15.05 -0.38
N ALA A 395 -23.12 15.06 0.37
CA ALA A 395 -23.07 15.51 1.76
C ALA A 395 -23.44 16.99 1.91
N THR A 396 -22.96 17.86 1.02
CA THR A 396 -23.21 19.31 1.10
C THR A 396 -24.69 19.65 0.91
N PRO A 397 -25.38 19.22 -0.18
CA PRO A 397 -26.82 19.50 -0.33
C PRO A 397 -27.65 18.79 0.75
N LEU A 398 -27.27 17.58 1.17
CA LEU A 398 -27.99 16.87 2.24
C LEU A 398 -27.90 17.61 3.59
N ALA A 399 -26.73 18.15 3.94
CA ALA A 399 -26.56 18.92 5.17
C ALA A 399 -27.45 20.15 5.22
N LEU A 400 -27.60 20.86 4.09
CA LEU A 400 -28.52 21.99 3.98
C LEU A 400 -29.98 21.54 4.11
N VAL A 401 -30.38 20.47 3.42
CA VAL A 401 -31.73 19.94 3.48
C VAL A 401 -32.10 19.50 4.90
N VAL A 402 -31.21 18.74 5.56
CA VAL A 402 -31.41 18.31 6.95
C VAL A 402 -31.50 19.48 7.91
N THR A 403 -30.64 20.50 7.74
CA THR A 403 -30.65 21.71 8.56
C THR A 403 -31.99 22.44 8.44
N GLU A 404 -32.48 22.67 7.21
CA GLU A 404 -33.75 23.35 6.96
C GLU A 404 -34.93 22.56 7.54
N LEU A 405 -34.95 21.24 7.39
CA LEU A 405 -36.05 20.40 7.92
C LEU A 405 -36.06 20.36 9.45
N ILE A 406 -34.89 20.24 10.09
CA ILE A 406 -34.78 20.30 11.55
C ILE A 406 -35.23 21.67 12.03
N HIS A 407 -34.79 22.73 11.36
CA HIS A 407 -35.18 24.09 11.73
C HIS A 407 -36.70 24.34 11.60
N ASN A 408 -37.30 23.86 10.50
CA ASN A 408 -38.75 23.91 10.32
C ASN A 408 -39.51 23.14 11.43
N ALA A 409 -39.00 21.97 11.84
CA ALA A 409 -39.54 21.23 12.95
C ALA A 409 -39.49 22.04 14.26
N LEU A 410 -38.37 22.69 14.56
CA LEU A 410 -38.19 23.50 15.78
C LEU A 410 -39.00 24.77 15.76
N GLU A 411 -39.01 25.55 14.69
CA GLU A 411 -39.67 26.87 14.61
C GLU A 411 -41.18 26.79 14.37
N HIS A 412 -41.61 25.79 13.56
CA HIS A 412 -42.99 25.69 13.15
C HIS A 412 -43.72 24.53 13.82
N GLY A 413 -43.08 23.38 13.96
CA GLY A 413 -43.69 22.21 14.60
C GLY A 413 -43.76 22.36 16.11
N LEU A 414 -42.62 22.61 16.75
CA LEU A 414 -42.47 22.57 18.21
C LEU A 414 -42.56 23.94 18.92
N ALA A 415 -42.93 25.00 18.20
CA ALA A 415 -43.05 26.34 18.77
C ALA A 415 -44.00 26.43 19.97
N GLU A 416 -45.13 25.78 19.90
CA GLU A 416 -46.20 25.82 20.91
C GLU A 416 -46.39 24.52 21.70
N SER A 417 -46.15 23.36 21.06
CA SER A 417 -46.33 22.05 21.66
C SER A 417 -45.35 21.01 21.13
N GLY A 418 -45.20 19.90 21.86
CA GLY A 418 -44.20 18.87 21.52
C GLY A 418 -42.82 19.13 22.06
N ASP A 419 -41.93 18.14 22.01
CA ASP A 419 -40.60 18.16 22.56
C ASP A 419 -39.63 17.20 21.83
N LEU A 420 -40.12 16.53 20.76
CA LEU A 420 -39.36 15.49 20.05
C LEU A 420 -39.09 15.88 18.60
N VAL A 421 -37.85 15.80 18.19
CA VAL A 421 -37.41 15.74 16.78
C VAL A 421 -36.69 14.43 16.56
N ARG A 422 -37.24 13.60 15.67
CA ARG A 422 -36.65 12.32 15.30
C ARG A 422 -36.23 12.32 13.84
N VAL A 423 -35.00 11.80 13.58
CA VAL A 423 -34.51 11.57 12.22
C VAL A 423 -34.31 10.08 12.02
N GLU A 424 -35.06 9.54 11.06
CA GLU A 424 -34.96 8.13 10.65
C GLU A 424 -34.21 8.04 9.34
N VAL A 425 -33.17 7.21 9.32
CA VAL A 425 -32.35 6.94 8.13
C VAL A 425 -32.47 5.46 7.79
N SER A 426 -32.88 5.18 6.59
CA SER A 426 -32.88 3.82 6.05
C SER A 426 -32.22 3.78 4.69
N ARG A 427 -31.45 2.72 4.45
CA ARG A 427 -30.75 2.48 3.18
C ARG A 427 -31.14 1.11 2.64
N SER A 428 -31.58 1.09 1.39
CA SER A 428 -31.86 -0.15 0.65
C SER A 428 -31.07 -0.10 -0.65
N GLU A 429 -30.06 -0.96 -0.79
CA GLU A 429 -29.09 -0.93 -1.90
C GLU A 429 -28.43 0.45 -2.06
N SER A 430 -28.76 1.17 -3.13
CA SER A 430 -28.28 2.53 -3.42
C SER A 430 -29.28 3.64 -3.06
N THR A 431 -30.45 3.29 -2.48
CA THR A 431 -31.51 4.26 -2.17
C THR A 431 -31.49 4.61 -0.70
N TYR A 432 -31.38 5.90 -0.40
CA TYR A 432 -31.57 6.47 0.92
C TYR A 432 -32.98 6.98 1.09
N THR A 433 -33.56 6.69 2.25
CA THR A 433 -34.80 7.30 2.72
C THR A 433 -34.56 7.93 4.07
N ILE A 434 -34.72 9.25 4.14
CA ILE A 434 -34.50 10.04 5.35
C ILE A 434 -35.83 10.70 5.72
N LYS A 435 -36.26 10.53 6.97
CA LYS A 435 -37.45 11.18 7.51
C LYS A 435 -37.07 12.07 8.68
N VAL A 436 -37.53 13.31 8.66
CA VAL A 436 -37.49 14.22 9.79
C VAL A 436 -38.90 14.33 10.34
N ILE A 437 -39.08 13.98 11.61
CA ILE A 437 -40.35 13.82 12.27
C ILE A 437 -40.40 14.71 13.50
N ASP A 438 -41.47 15.48 13.67
CA ASP A 438 -41.79 16.24 14.88
C ASP A 438 -43.14 15.88 15.46
N ASN A 439 -43.27 15.93 16.79
CA ASN A 439 -44.51 15.67 17.52
C ASN A 439 -45.26 16.98 17.89
N GLY A 440 -45.09 18.04 17.11
CA GLY A 440 -45.63 19.36 17.38
C GLY A 440 -47.07 19.60 16.97
N ILE A 441 -47.41 20.85 16.67
CA ILE A 441 -48.76 21.26 16.30
C ILE A 441 -49.28 20.68 14.97
N GLY A 442 -48.33 20.19 14.15
CA GLY A 442 -48.62 19.61 12.83
C GLY A 442 -48.84 20.67 11.75
N LEU A 443 -49.13 20.18 10.54
CA LEU A 443 -49.34 21.04 9.38
C LEU A 443 -50.72 21.75 9.45
N PRO A 444 -50.84 23.00 9.04
CA PRO A 444 -52.15 23.69 8.91
C PRO A 444 -53.13 22.92 8.00
N VAL A 445 -54.42 23.06 8.30
CA VAL A 445 -55.45 22.41 7.46
C VAL A 445 -55.43 23.01 6.05
N GLY A 446 -55.24 22.14 5.03
CA GLY A 446 -55.15 22.57 3.64
C GLY A 446 -53.75 23.07 3.22
N PHE A 447 -52.71 22.85 4.02
CA PHE A 447 -51.34 23.18 3.66
C PHE A 447 -50.93 22.41 2.42
N ASP A 448 -50.65 23.16 1.37
CA ASP A 448 -50.09 22.66 0.11
C ASP A 448 -48.64 23.07 0.02
N TRP A 449 -47.75 22.12 0.32
CA TRP A 449 -46.31 22.38 0.35
C TRP A 449 -45.72 22.76 -1.03
N ASP A 450 -46.35 22.28 -2.12
CA ASP A 450 -45.99 22.59 -3.51
C ASP A 450 -46.20 24.07 -3.87
N LYS A 451 -47.14 24.73 -3.21
CA LYS A 451 -47.48 26.13 -3.39
C LYS A 451 -46.94 27.04 -2.32
N SER A 452 -46.19 26.47 -1.38
CA SER A 452 -45.59 27.26 -0.28
C SER A 452 -44.61 28.27 -0.81
N SER A 453 -44.78 29.54 -0.40
CA SER A 453 -43.84 30.61 -0.65
C SER A 453 -42.67 30.70 0.38
N ASN A 454 -42.63 29.73 1.31
CA ASN A 454 -41.55 29.66 2.31
C ASN A 454 -40.23 29.32 1.63
N LEU A 455 -39.25 30.21 1.79
CA LEU A 455 -37.95 30.12 1.14
C LEU A 455 -37.19 28.81 1.55
N GLY A 456 -37.30 28.38 2.83
CA GLY A 456 -36.68 27.17 3.34
C GLY A 456 -37.17 25.92 2.60
N LEU A 457 -38.50 25.80 2.44
CA LEU A 457 -39.09 24.65 1.72
C LEU A 457 -38.76 24.66 0.22
N GLN A 458 -38.67 25.85 -0.41
CA GLN A 458 -38.19 25.94 -1.81
C GLN A 458 -36.78 25.49 -1.98
N ILE A 459 -35.89 25.80 -1.04
CA ILE A 459 -34.50 25.35 -1.05
C ILE A 459 -34.42 23.85 -0.85
N VAL A 460 -35.14 23.29 0.12
CA VAL A 460 -35.20 21.85 0.37
C VAL A 460 -35.64 21.12 -0.90
N ARG A 461 -36.68 21.64 -1.56
CA ARG A 461 -37.16 21.06 -2.83
C ARG A 461 -36.08 21.14 -3.91
N THR A 462 -35.52 22.31 -4.15
CA THR A 462 -34.53 22.54 -5.20
C THR A 462 -33.29 21.65 -5.01
N LEU A 463 -32.76 21.55 -3.80
CA LEU A 463 -31.60 20.72 -3.49
C LEU A 463 -31.93 19.22 -3.62
N THR A 464 -33.11 18.81 -3.14
CA THR A 464 -33.51 17.39 -3.23
C THR A 464 -33.72 16.97 -4.67
N GLU A 465 -34.44 17.77 -5.49
CA GLU A 465 -34.76 17.41 -6.88
C GLU A 465 -33.56 17.60 -7.81
N ASN A 466 -32.79 18.71 -7.69
CA ASN A 466 -31.74 19.05 -8.64
C ASN A 466 -30.36 18.51 -8.28
N GLU A 467 -30.00 18.54 -6.99
CA GLU A 467 -28.65 18.12 -6.55
C GLU A 467 -28.64 16.64 -6.13
N LEU A 468 -29.58 16.23 -5.25
CA LEU A 468 -29.68 14.85 -4.80
C LEU A 468 -30.39 13.93 -5.79
N LYS A 469 -31.00 14.49 -6.86
CA LYS A 469 -31.79 13.73 -7.86
C LYS A 469 -32.88 12.86 -7.22
N GLY A 470 -33.47 13.34 -6.15
CA GLY A 470 -34.42 12.66 -5.33
C GLY A 470 -35.81 13.28 -5.36
N SER A 471 -36.62 12.88 -4.40
CA SER A 471 -37.96 13.41 -4.16
C SER A 471 -38.19 13.71 -2.69
N ILE A 472 -39.03 14.69 -2.40
CA ILE A 472 -39.47 15.06 -1.04
C ILE A 472 -40.99 15.01 -0.93
N ALA A 473 -41.46 14.56 0.22
CA ALA A 473 -42.86 14.60 0.58
C ALA A 473 -43.03 15.09 2.03
N LEU A 474 -44.04 15.91 2.27
CA LEU A 474 -44.40 16.41 3.61
C LEU A 474 -45.81 15.97 3.92
N ALA A 475 -46.02 15.25 5.03
CA ALA A 475 -47.31 14.70 5.42
C ALA A 475 -47.52 14.76 6.93
N ARG A 476 -48.78 14.73 7.35
CA ARG A 476 -49.17 14.49 8.74
C ARG A 476 -49.55 13.04 8.90
N VAL A 477 -48.84 12.33 9.77
CA VAL A 477 -49.04 10.89 10.04
C VAL A 477 -49.15 10.70 11.57
N ASN A 478 -50.23 10.08 12.05
CA ASN A 478 -50.41 9.79 13.49
C ASN A 478 -50.22 10.98 14.43
N ASN A 479 -50.63 12.15 14.01
CA ASN A 479 -50.45 13.42 14.75
C ASN A 479 -49.00 14.00 14.74
N GLU A 480 -48.06 13.39 14.01
CA GLU A 480 -46.70 13.86 13.79
C GLU A 480 -46.58 14.50 12.39
N THR A 481 -45.71 15.50 12.26
CA THR A 481 -45.32 16.00 10.93
C THR A 481 -44.14 15.15 10.45
N VAL A 482 -44.22 14.64 9.24
CA VAL A 482 -43.19 13.81 8.62
C VAL A 482 -42.75 14.45 7.31
N ALA A 483 -41.50 14.89 7.25
CA ALA A 483 -40.82 15.25 6.02
C ALA A 483 -39.97 14.07 5.56
N SER A 484 -40.25 13.52 4.39
CA SER A 484 -39.56 12.33 3.85
C SER A 484 -38.81 12.67 2.57
N ILE A 485 -37.54 12.36 2.54
CA ILE A 485 -36.64 12.54 1.39
C ILE A 485 -36.20 11.17 0.91
N VAL A 486 -36.24 10.97 -0.40
CA VAL A 486 -35.76 9.74 -1.04
C VAL A 486 -34.82 10.10 -2.19
N PHE A 487 -33.61 9.57 -2.19
CA PHE A 487 -32.63 9.78 -3.26
C PHE A 487 -31.72 8.56 -3.44
N LYS A 488 -30.96 8.52 -4.55
CA LYS A 488 -30.01 7.45 -4.86
C LYS A 488 -28.58 7.96 -4.83
N VAL A 489 -27.69 7.11 -4.32
CA VAL A 489 -26.23 7.34 -4.28
C VAL A 489 -25.50 6.27 -5.08
#